data_d839d7a848375c6e5712aac2769aab1b
#
_entry.id   d839d7a848375c6e5712aac2769aab1b
#
_cell.length_a   1.000
_cell.length_b   1.000
_cell.length_c   1.000
_cell.angle_alpha   90.00
_cell.angle_beta   90.00
_cell.angle_gamma   90.00
#
_symmetry.space_group_name_H-M   'P 1'
#
loop_
_entity.id
_entity.type
_entity.pdbx_description
1 polymer ?
#
loop_
_entity_poly.entity_id
_entity_poly.type
_entity_poly.pdbx_seq_one_letter_code
_entity_poly.pdbx_strand_id
1 'polypeptide(L)'
;MPIPNKARSGGPQTAGGRAVTVNNAMKNGAYAVQVVLPGEDAAQFEALEAELMRDFEPVGMAEKAMVHDLAVLTWKKLRIDRVEHSRMTQIALLPVLEGAIEEAFGPGWLPQAMPRIEPFKPVDQQEFDDTTALRAQLAACRAAGPNVPKARTFKHKWPALYKALQGWADDDERDCDDLIEGAVVDEMGLSDALDSIDAECETVLWLWDNHDRVCQAIQRTRDARQFTYMKTVDNDATMRSFNDTSRSFYRALSALRRQQDWRIRRTAITVDDVSPRLPPPPPD
;
A
#
# COMPACT_ATOMS: atom_id res chain seq x y z
N MET A 1 35.84 0.01 46.28
CA MET A 1 35.05 1.17 45.81
C MET A 1 33.71 0.66 45.30
N PRO A 2 32.57 1.07 45.84
CA PRO A 2 31.26 0.64 45.36
C PRO A 2 30.96 1.35 44.04
N ILE A 3 30.53 0.57 43.05
CA ILE A 3 30.08 1.06 41.72
C ILE A 3 28.79 1.87 41.92
N PRO A 4 28.71 3.13 41.47
CA PRO A 4 27.49 3.92 41.61
C PRO A 4 26.37 3.28 40.84
N ASN A 5 25.27 3.00 41.54
CA ASN A 5 24.00 2.51 40.94
C ASN A 5 23.54 3.52 39.90
N LYS A 6 23.60 3.17 38.60
CA LYS A 6 23.01 3.98 37.54
C LYS A 6 21.52 4.13 37.84
N ALA A 7 21.10 5.33 38.20
CA ALA A 7 19.69 5.66 38.36
C ALA A 7 18.96 5.23 37.09
N ARG A 8 17.97 4.34 37.23
CA ARG A 8 17.05 4.00 36.14
C ARG A 8 16.45 5.30 35.65
N SER A 9 16.64 5.62 34.37
CA SER A 9 16.05 6.80 33.74
C SER A 9 14.53 6.71 33.90
N GLY A 10 13.98 7.48 34.82
CA GLY A 10 12.54 7.68 34.97
C GLY A 10 12.01 8.26 33.64
N GLY A 11 10.82 7.82 33.21
CA GLY A 11 10.17 8.37 32.02
C GLY A 11 10.01 9.90 32.08
N PRO A 12 9.52 10.56 31.03
CA PRO A 12 9.46 12.01 30.92
C PRO A 12 8.68 12.63 32.10
N GLN A 13 9.34 13.52 32.84
CA GLN A 13 8.77 14.14 34.03
C GLN A 13 7.98 15.43 33.76
N THR A 14 8.16 16.04 32.55
CA THR A 14 7.45 17.26 32.14
C THR A 14 6.13 16.96 31.49
N ALA A 15 5.14 17.87 31.61
CA ALA A 15 3.84 17.75 30.93
C ALA A 15 3.99 17.62 29.40
N GLY A 16 4.91 18.40 28.79
CA GLY A 16 5.20 18.31 27.35
C GLY A 16 5.85 16.98 26.96
N GLY A 17 6.78 16.47 27.77
CA GLY A 17 7.40 15.17 27.55
C GLY A 17 6.42 14.00 27.67
N ARG A 18 5.46 14.09 28.60
CA ARG A 18 4.34 13.11 28.71
C ARG A 18 3.42 13.17 27.50
N ALA A 19 3.05 14.37 27.02
CA ALA A 19 2.22 14.53 25.83
C ALA A 19 2.89 13.94 24.57
N VAL A 20 4.21 14.15 24.39
CA VAL A 20 4.98 13.55 23.30
C VAL A 20 4.99 12.03 23.40
N THR A 21 5.16 11.47 24.60
CA THR A 21 5.16 10.01 24.84
C THR A 21 3.78 9.40 24.55
N VAL A 22 2.70 10.07 25.00
CA VAL A 22 1.31 9.65 24.69
C VAL A 22 1.04 9.70 23.20
N ASN A 23 1.44 10.79 22.51
CA ASN A 23 1.28 10.90 21.06
C ASN A 23 2.09 9.84 20.29
N ASN A 24 3.28 9.49 20.74
CA ASN A 24 4.07 8.43 20.14
C ASN A 24 3.47 7.04 20.40
N ALA A 25 2.88 6.82 21.57
CA ALA A 25 2.13 5.60 21.89
C ALA A 25 0.84 5.49 21.03
N MET A 26 0.20 6.61 20.73
CA MET A 26 -0.99 6.65 19.87
C MET A 26 -0.68 6.44 18.38
N LYS A 27 0.52 6.78 17.90
CA LYS A 27 0.89 6.64 16.48
C LYS A 27 0.81 5.20 15.96
N ASN A 28 1.12 4.22 16.78
CA ASN A 28 1.02 2.79 16.45
C ASN A 28 0.08 2.01 17.38
N GLY A 29 -0.47 2.65 18.41
CA GLY A 29 -1.45 2.09 19.35
C GLY A 29 -0.97 0.88 20.17
N ALA A 30 0.27 0.41 19.98
CA ALA A 30 0.78 -0.79 20.65
C ALA A 30 0.89 -0.63 22.18
N TYR A 31 1.13 0.60 22.66
CA TYR A 31 1.24 0.94 24.08
C TYR A 31 0.07 1.81 24.57
N ALA A 32 -1.00 1.91 23.81
CA ALA A 32 -2.17 2.67 24.23
C ALA A 32 -2.81 2.04 25.47
N VAL A 33 -3.23 2.89 26.41
CA VAL A 33 -3.98 2.48 27.60
C VAL A 33 -5.39 2.04 27.24
N GLN A 34 -6.00 2.70 26.24
CA GLN A 34 -7.32 2.32 25.72
C GLN A 34 -7.20 1.09 24.82
N VAL A 35 -8.06 0.10 25.05
CA VAL A 35 -8.07 -1.14 24.26
C VAL A 35 -8.50 -0.85 22.83
N VAL A 36 -9.58 -0.09 22.63
CA VAL A 36 -10.10 0.33 21.33
C VAL A 36 -9.79 1.82 21.15
N LEU A 37 -9.11 2.18 20.05
CA LEU A 37 -8.76 3.56 19.75
C LEU A 37 -9.87 4.25 18.95
N PRO A 38 -9.95 5.60 18.96
CA PRO A 38 -10.83 6.34 18.07
C PRO A 38 -10.61 5.94 16.60
N GLY A 39 -11.69 5.57 15.91
CA GLY A 39 -11.64 5.07 14.52
C GLY A 39 -11.51 3.56 14.38
N GLU A 40 -11.32 2.82 15.48
CA GLU A 40 -11.43 1.36 15.48
C GLU A 40 -12.87 0.92 15.79
N ASP A 41 -13.24 -0.24 15.25
CA ASP A 41 -14.56 -0.84 15.46
C ASP A 41 -14.60 -1.64 16.78
N ALA A 42 -15.31 -1.11 17.78
CA ALA A 42 -15.48 -1.76 19.06
C ALA A 42 -16.20 -3.12 18.95
N ALA A 43 -17.14 -3.25 18.00
CA ALA A 43 -17.88 -4.51 17.81
C ALA A 43 -16.95 -5.65 17.32
N GLN A 44 -15.92 -5.32 16.53
CA GLN A 44 -14.91 -6.31 16.13
C GLN A 44 -14.07 -6.79 17.32
N PHE A 45 -13.73 -5.88 18.26
CA PHE A 45 -13.02 -6.28 19.48
C PHE A 45 -13.89 -7.16 20.37
N GLU A 46 -15.15 -6.79 20.59
CA GLU A 46 -16.11 -7.58 21.38
C GLU A 46 -16.32 -8.98 20.77
N ALA A 47 -16.43 -9.08 19.44
CA ALA A 47 -16.53 -10.36 18.74
C ALA A 47 -15.28 -11.23 18.95
N LEU A 48 -14.08 -10.65 18.84
CA LEU A 48 -12.81 -11.35 19.11
C LEU A 48 -12.74 -11.86 20.54
N GLU A 49 -13.13 -11.04 21.52
CA GLU A 49 -13.15 -11.42 22.93
C GLU A 49 -14.15 -12.55 23.17
N ALA A 50 -15.36 -12.45 22.60
CA ALA A 50 -16.38 -13.50 22.70
C ALA A 50 -15.93 -14.83 22.08
N GLU A 51 -15.18 -14.82 20.97
CA GLU A 51 -14.57 -16.01 20.38
C GLU A 51 -13.55 -16.65 21.32
N LEU A 52 -12.64 -15.85 21.87
CA LEU A 52 -11.64 -16.35 22.81
C LEU A 52 -12.28 -16.88 24.11
N MET A 53 -13.36 -16.23 24.61
CA MET A 53 -14.12 -16.73 25.75
C MET A 53 -14.76 -18.09 25.46
N ARG A 54 -15.22 -18.33 24.24
CA ARG A 54 -15.79 -19.62 23.79
C ARG A 54 -14.70 -20.69 23.65
N ASP A 55 -13.55 -20.34 23.05
CA ASP A 55 -12.48 -21.29 22.77
C ASP A 55 -11.76 -21.78 24.03
N PHE A 56 -11.59 -20.88 25.01
CA PHE A 56 -10.87 -21.19 26.25
C PHE A 56 -11.79 -21.63 27.40
N GLU A 57 -13.10 -21.46 27.31
CA GLU A 57 -14.09 -21.81 28.32
C GLU A 57 -13.66 -21.44 29.76
N PRO A 58 -13.31 -20.16 30.03
CA PRO A 58 -12.72 -19.77 31.31
C PRO A 58 -13.69 -19.88 32.46
N VAL A 59 -13.25 -20.47 33.57
CA VAL A 59 -14.03 -20.62 34.80
C VAL A 59 -13.53 -19.64 35.87
N GLY A 60 -14.46 -18.83 36.38
CA GLY A 60 -14.17 -17.83 37.39
C GLY A 60 -13.51 -16.57 36.85
N MET A 61 -13.35 -15.58 37.73
CA MET A 61 -12.89 -14.22 37.33
C MET A 61 -11.43 -14.22 36.87
N ALA A 62 -10.57 -15.04 37.48
CA ALA A 62 -9.15 -15.04 37.15
C ALA A 62 -8.89 -15.53 35.71
N GLU A 63 -9.51 -16.64 35.29
CA GLU A 63 -9.36 -17.14 33.92
C GLU A 63 -10.02 -16.20 32.91
N LYS A 64 -11.17 -15.61 33.24
CA LYS A 64 -11.83 -14.59 32.39
C LYS A 64 -10.95 -13.36 32.19
N ALA A 65 -10.29 -12.87 33.23
CA ALA A 65 -9.33 -11.77 33.12
C ALA A 65 -8.13 -12.13 32.21
N MET A 66 -7.61 -13.36 32.33
CA MET A 66 -6.52 -13.81 31.45
C MET A 66 -6.95 -13.94 29.98
N VAL A 67 -8.18 -14.36 29.71
CA VAL A 67 -8.73 -14.42 28.34
C VAL A 67 -8.95 -12.99 27.81
N HIS A 68 -9.43 -12.07 28.64
CA HIS A 68 -9.51 -10.66 28.28
C HIS A 68 -8.12 -10.08 27.89
N ASP A 69 -7.09 -10.36 28.70
CA ASP A 69 -5.71 -9.94 28.39
C ASP A 69 -5.22 -10.52 27.06
N LEU A 70 -5.57 -11.79 26.74
CA LEU A 70 -5.27 -12.37 25.43
C LEU A 70 -5.99 -11.65 24.29
N ALA A 71 -7.28 -11.29 24.47
CA ALA A 71 -8.05 -10.52 23.48
C ALA A 71 -7.36 -9.16 23.24
N VAL A 72 -6.99 -8.44 24.29
CA VAL A 72 -6.29 -7.16 24.22
C VAL A 72 -4.95 -7.29 23.46
N LEU A 73 -4.16 -8.30 23.75
CA LEU A 73 -2.88 -8.54 23.10
C LEU A 73 -3.05 -8.93 21.63
N THR A 74 -4.05 -9.75 21.32
CA THR A 74 -4.40 -10.11 19.93
C THR A 74 -4.84 -8.86 19.16
N TRP A 75 -5.70 -8.02 19.75
CA TRP A 75 -6.14 -6.77 19.12
C TRP A 75 -4.98 -5.82 18.83
N LYS A 76 -4.03 -5.70 19.76
CA LYS A 76 -2.81 -4.91 19.57
C LYS A 76 -1.95 -5.45 18.41
N LYS A 77 -1.83 -6.76 18.26
CA LYS A 77 -1.11 -7.37 17.13
C LYS A 77 -1.79 -7.04 15.81
N LEU A 78 -3.11 -7.25 15.70
CA LEU A 78 -3.89 -6.92 14.51
C LEU A 78 -3.77 -5.44 14.13
N ARG A 79 -3.71 -4.54 15.11
CA ARG A 79 -3.48 -3.12 14.88
C ARG A 79 -2.10 -2.85 14.28
N ILE A 80 -1.06 -3.48 14.80
CA ILE A 80 0.30 -3.35 14.28
C ILE A 80 0.37 -3.86 12.84
N ASP A 81 -0.22 -5.02 12.56
CA ASP A 81 -0.28 -5.61 11.21
C ASP A 81 -1.03 -4.69 10.22
N ARG A 82 -2.14 -4.06 10.64
CA ARG A 82 -2.87 -3.07 9.81
C ARG A 82 -2.02 -1.84 9.50
N VAL A 83 -1.27 -1.32 10.49
CA VAL A 83 -0.39 -0.16 10.30
C VAL A 83 0.75 -0.52 9.33
N GLU A 84 1.35 -1.68 9.49
CA GLU A 84 2.40 -2.16 8.60
C GLU A 84 1.87 -2.34 7.17
N HIS A 85 0.75 -3.02 7.01
CA HIS A 85 0.08 -3.18 5.72
C HIS A 85 -0.23 -1.83 5.06
N SER A 86 -0.79 -0.87 5.82
CA SER A 86 -1.07 0.48 5.31
C SER A 86 0.20 1.19 4.85
N ARG A 87 1.29 1.10 5.60
CA ARG A 87 2.59 1.69 5.21
C ARG A 87 3.15 1.05 3.95
N MET A 88 3.10 -0.29 3.85
CA MET A 88 3.55 -1.02 2.66
C MET A 88 2.74 -0.62 1.42
N THR A 89 1.42 -0.51 1.59
CA THR A 89 0.51 -0.05 0.52
C THR A 89 0.84 1.38 0.09
N GLN A 90 1.04 2.30 1.04
CA GLN A 90 1.42 3.67 0.73
C GLN A 90 2.75 3.76 -0.02
N ILE A 91 3.75 2.97 0.36
CA ILE A 91 5.06 2.92 -0.32
C ILE A 91 4.91 2.36 -1.74
N ALA A 92 4.08 1.33 -1.93
CA ALA A 92 3.80 0.76 -3.24
C ALA A 92 3.06 1.74 -4.18
N LEU A 93 2.24 2.64 -3.59
CA LEU A 93 1.48 3.66 -4.32
C LEU A 93 2.23 4.97 -4.53
N LEU A 94 3.45 5.12 -3.98
CA LEU A 94 4.25 6.32 -4.24
C LEU A 94 4.54 6.45 -5.74
N PRO A 95 4.43 7.67 -6.31
CA PRO A 95 4.74 7.93 -7.70
C PRO A 95 6.14 7.41 -8.07
N VAL A 96 6.26 6.79 -9.22
CA VAL A 96 7.57 6.35 -9.74
C VAL A 96 8.28 7.58 -10.29
N LEU A 97 9.45 7.89 -9.76
CA LEU A 97 10.24 9.04 -10.21
C LEU A 97 10.90 8.73 -11.55
N GLU A 98 10.91 9.71 -12.46
CA GLU A 98 11.52 9.60 -13.79
C GLU A 98 12.96 9.09 -13.73
N GLY A 99 13.82 9.69 -12.90
CA GLY A 99 15.20 9.25 -12.76
C GLY A 99 15.37 7.80 -12.28
N ALA A 100 14.42 7.27 -11.51
CA ALA A 100 14.45 5.87 -11.09
C ALA A 100 14.03 4.91 -12.24
N ILE A 101 13.15 5.36 -13.12
CA ILE A 101 12.79 4.61 -14.33
C ILE A 101 13.94 4.68 -15.35
N GLU A 102 14.52 5.84 -15.56
CA GLU A 102 15.68 6.03 -16.43
C GLU A 102 16.83 5.10 -16.02
N GLU A 103 17.18 5.07 -14.73
CA GLU A 103 18.22 4.17 -14.20
C GLU A 103 17.84 2.70 -14.40
N ALA A 104 16.61 2.31 -14.09
CA ALA A 104 16.17 0.92 -14.20
C ALA A 104 15.97 0.47 -15.64
N PHE A 105 15.56 1.37 -16.54
CA PHE A 105 15.35 1.10 -17.95
C PHE A 105 16.66 1.11 -18.73
N GLY A 106 17.55 2.07 -18.46
CA GLY A 106 18.85 2.23 -19.12
C GLY A 106 18.75 2.87 -20.50
N PRO A 107 19.70 2.54 -21.42
CA PRO A 107 19.74 3.15 -22.75
C PRO A 107 18.44 2.97 -23.55
N GLY A 108 18.04 4.00 -24.24
CA GLY A 108 16.81 4.02 -25.05
C GLY A 108 15.55 4.44 -24.26
N TRP A 109 15.73 4.99 -23.07
CA TRP A 109 14.66 5.65 -22.33
C TRP A 109 14.09 6.84 -23.13
N LEU A 110 12.77 6.96 -23.16
CA LEU A 110 12.05 8.06 -23.81
C LEU A 110 11.34 8.90 -22.73
N PRO A 111 11.88 10.08 -22.36
CA PRO A 111 11.31 10.91 -21.29
C PRO A 111 9.86 11.32 -21.53
N GLN A 112 9.45 11.54 -22.78
CA GLN A 112 8.09 11.89 -23.17
C GLN A 112 7.06 10.78 -22.81
N ALA A 113 7.50 9.55 -22.57
CA ALA A 113 6.63 8.46 -22.16
C ALA A 113 6.21 8.52 -20.67
N MET A 114 6.88 9.37 -19.84
CA MET A 114 6.63 9.43 -18.40
C MET A 114 5.17 9.69 -18.01
N PRO A 115 4.40 10.59 -18.65
CA PRO A 115 2.99 10.81 -18.33
C PRO A 115 2.09 9.58 -18.53
N ARG A 116 2.52 8.61 -19.33
CA ARG A 116 1.81 7.35 -19.55
C ARG A 116 2.32 6.21 -18.66
N ILE A 117 3.47 6.40 -18.02
CA ILE A 117 4.06 5.46 -17.07
C ILE A 117 3.55 5.73 -15.65
N GLU A 118 3.23 6.97 -15.33
CA GLU A 118 2.72 7.34 -14.01
C GLU A 118 1.44 8.21 -14.11
N PRO A 119 0.24 7.62 -13.96
CA PRO A 119 -0.04 6.18 -13.80
C PRO A 119 0.17 5.38 -15.08
N PHE A 120 0.63 4.14 -14.94
CA PHE A 120 0.90 3.29 -16.10
C PHE A 120 -0.36 3.00 -16.90
N LYS A 121 -0.35 3.42 -18.17
CA LYS A 121 -1.40 3.18 -19.15
C LYS A 121 -0.81 2.34 -20.29
N PRO A 122 -1.03 1.02 -20.28
CA PRO A 122 -0.56 0.14 -21.35
C PRO A 122 -1.24 0.51 -22.67
N VAL A 123 -0.49 0.40 -23.74
CA VAL A 123 -1.03 0.54 -25.12
C VAL A 123 -1.72 -0.77 -25.49
N ASP A 124 -2.95 -0.70 -26.00
CA ASP A 124 -3.63 -1.87 -26.55
C ASP A 124 -3.44 -2.00 -28.08
N GLN A 125 -3.89 -3.12 -28.64
CA GLN A 125 -3.72 -3.40 -30.07
C GLN A 125 -4.44 -2.36 -30.96
N GLN A 126 -5.61 -1.89 -30.54
CA GLN A 126 -6.37 -0.90 -31.30
C GLN A 126 -5.65 0.45 -31.33
N GLU A 127 -5.13 0.89 -30.19
CA GLU A 127 -4.36 2.13 -30.07
C GLU A 127 -3.06 2.07 -30.91
N PHE A 128 -2.38 0.90 -30.91
CA PHE A 128 -1.21 0.68 -31.74
C PHE A 128 -1.53 0.76 -33.24
N ASP A 129 -2.61 0.10 -33.68
CA ASP A 129 -3.02 0.09 -35.09
C ASP A 129 -3.46 1.49 -35.54
N ASP A 130 -4.24 2.19 -34.71
CA ASP A 130 -4.69 3.57 -34.98
C ASP A 130 -3.49 4.54 -35.06
N THR A 131 -2.53 4.41 -34.17
CA THR A 131 -1.31 5.25 -34.14
C THR A 131 -0.43 4.98 -35.35
N THR A 132 -0.30 3.71 -35.75
CA THR A 132 0.47 3.33 -36.94
C THR A 132 -0.18 3.94 -38.22
N ALA A 133 -1.49 3.88 -38.33
CA ALA A 133 -2.25 4.48 -39.42
C ALA A 133 -2.12 6.02 -39.42
N LEU A 134 -2.20 6.65 -38.25
CA LEU A 134 -2.04 8.08 -38.09
C LEU A 134 -0.65 8.54 -38.53
N ARG A 135 0.40 7.85 -38.08
CA ARG A 135 1.80 8.16 -38.47
C ARG A 135 2.04 8.03 -39.95
N ALA A 136 1.42 7.04 -40.60
CA ALA A 136 1.48 6.89 -42.07
C ALA A 136 0.82 8.09 -42.80
N GLN A 137 -0.32 8.58 -42.30
CA GLN A 137 -0.98 9.75 -42.85
C GLN A 137 -0.16 11.04 -42.62
N LEU A 138 0.45 11.18 -41.46
CA LEU A 138 1.32 12.29 -41.13
C LEU A 138 2.56 12.33 -42.06
N ALA A 139 3.20 11.20 -42.29
CA ALA A 139 4.31 11.10 -43.25
C ALA A 139 3.88 11.47 -44.68
N ALA A 140 2.71 11.03 -45.11
CA ALA A 140 2.15 11.38 -46.42
C ALA A 140 1.79 12.86 -46.54
N CYS A 141 1.32 13.48 -45.44
CA CYS A 141 1.06 14.91 -45.38
C CYS A 141 2.38 15.73 -45.49
N ARG A 142 3.40 15.38 -44.74
CA ARG A 142 4.73 16.01 -44.81
C ARG A 142 5.37 15.87 -46.20
N ALA A 143 5.20 14.70 -46.83
CA ALA A 143 5.72 14.46 -48.19
C ALA A 143 5.00 15.33 -49.26
N ALA A 144 3.78 15.77 -49.00
CA ALA A 144 3.06 16.69 -49.90
C ALA A 144 3.64 18.12 -49.90
N GLY A 145 4.50 18.44 -48.91
CA GLY A 145 5.18 19.74 -48.79
C GLY A 145 4.25 20.91 -48.53
N PRO A 146 4.64 22.16 -48.92
CA PRO A 146 3.87 23.35 -48.60
C PRO A 146 2.51 23.47 -49.30
N ASN A 147 2.20 22.57 -50.25
CA ASN A 147 0.92 22.50 -50.93
C ASN A 147 -0.12 21.72 -50.12
N VAL A 148 -0.33 22.09 -48.85
CA VAL A 148 -1.39 21.49 -48.04
C VAL A 148 -2.74 21.82 -48.67
N PRO A 149 -3.59 20.80 -48.96
CA PRO A 149 -4.90 21.05 -49.53
C PRO A 149 -5.82 21.76 -48.51
N LYS A 150 -6.86 22.47 -49.03
CA LYS A 150 -7.87 23.08 -48.16
C LYS A 150 -8.47 22.06 -47.18
N ALA A 151 -8.92 22.53 -46.02
CA ALA A 151 -9.39 21.72 -44.90
C ALA A 151 -10.36 20.58 -45.28
N ARG A 152 -11.33 20.85 -46.19
CA ARG A 152 -12.26 19.82 -46.69
C ARG A 152 -11.56 18.67 -47.44
N THR A 153 -10.56 18.99 -48.26
CA THR A 153 -9.78 17.99 -49.01
C THR A 153 -8.81 17.26 -48.10
N PHE A 154 -8.23 17.98 -47.13
CA PHE A 154 -7.38 17.44 -46.09
C PHE A 154 -8.10 16.37 -45.29
N LYS A 155 -9.31 16.68 -44.77
CA LYS A 155 -10.18 15.77 -44.02
C LYS A 155 -10.50 14.49 -44.80
N HIS A 156 -10.73 14.59 -46.10
CA HIS A 156 -11.03 13.43 -46.94
C HIS A 156 -9.78 12.59 -47.22
N LYS A 157 -8.64 13.22 -47.43
CA LYS A 157 -7.38 12.58 -47.78
C LYS A 157 -6.67 11.93 -46.60
N TRP A 158 -6.73 12.58 -45.42
CA TRP A 158 -6.05 12.18 -44.17
C TRP A 158 -7.04 12.22 -43.00
N PRO A 159 -8.02 11.36 -42.89
CA PRO A 159 -9.10 11.46 -41.92
C PRO A 159 -8.62 11.26 -40.48
N ALA A 160 -7.66 10.33 -40.24
CA ALA A 160 -7.09 10.13 -38.91
C ALA A 160 -6.25 11.33 -38.43
N LEU A 161 -5.44 11.90 -39.34
CA LEU A 161 -4.65 13.08 -39.05
C LEU A 161 -5.56 14.31 -38.80
N TYR A 162 -6.63 14.49 -39.58
CA TYR A 162 -7.61 15.55 -39.34
C TYR A 162 -8.25 15.45 -37.95
N LYS A 163 -8.62 14.22 -37.54
CA LYS A 163 -9.20 13.99 -36.22
C LYS A 163 -8.20 14.28 -35.09
N ALA A 164 -6.92 13.93 -35.26
CA ALA A 164 -5.87 14.26 -34.29
C ALA A 164 -5.63 15.77 -34.21
N LEU A 165 -5.57 16.46 -35.35
CA LEU A 165 -5.47 17.93 -35.40
C LEU A 165 -6.68 18.63 -34.78
N GLN A 166 -7.87 18.08 -34.96
CA GLN A 166 -9.09 18.61 -34.33
C GLN A 166 -8.97 18.51 -32.80
N GLY A 167 -8.55 17.35 -32.24
CA GLY A 167 -8.32 17.21 -30.82
C GLY A 167 -7.27 18.19 -30.30
N TRP A 168 -6.16 18.36 -31.01
CA TRP A 168 -5.11 19.33 -30.65
C TRP A 168 -5.61 20.77 -30.70
N ALA A 169 -6.42 21.14 -31.71
CA ALA A 169 -6.99 22.47 -31.85
C ALA A 169 -8.07 22.75 -30.77
N ASP A 170 -8.90 21.76 -30.43
CA ASP A 170 -9.91 21.86 -29.36
C ASP A 170 -9.26 22.11 -28.00
N ASP A 171 -8.12 21.48 -27.70
CA ASP A 171 -7.35 21.71 -26.45
C ASP A 171 -6.81 23.15 -26.38
N ASP A 172 -6.51 23.77 -27.53
CA ASP A 172 -5.99 25.14 -27.66
C ASP A 172 -7.09 26.19 -27.93
N GLU A 173 -8.37 25.81 -27.89
CA GLU A 173 -9.53 26.65 -28.18
C GLU A 173 -9.49 27.27 -29.59
N ARG A 174 -8.97 26.54 -30.60
CA ARG A 174 -8.78 26.97 -31.98
C ARG A 174 -9.69 26.22 -32.95
N ASP A 175 -9.94 26.83 -34.14
CA ASP A 175 -10.58 26.12 -35.22
C ASP A 175 -9.56 25.31 -36.04
N CYS A 176 -9.81 24.01 -36.19
CA CYS A 176 -8.92 23.11 -36.93
C CYS A 176 -8.83 23.49 -38.41
N ASP A 177 -9.92 23.95 -39.05
CA ASP A 177 -9.93 24.35 -40.43
C ASP A 177 -9.09 25.60 -40.69
N ASP A 178 -9.14 26.59 -39.76
CA ASP A 178 -8.29 27.78 -39.77
C ASP A 178 -6.79 27.42 -39.55
N LEU A 179 -6.49 26.46 -38.72
CA LEU A 179 -5.12 25.97 -38.52
C LEU A 179 -4.56 25.34 -39.80
N ILE A 180 -5.36 24.53 -40.54
CA ILE A 180 -4.95 23.89 -41.78
C ILE A 180 -4.78 24.93 -42.91
N GLU A 181 -5.65 25.92 -43.00
CA GLU A 181 -5.61 26.95 -44.03
C GLU A 181 -4.60 28.08 -43.76
N GLY A 182 -3.90 27.99 -42.62
CA GLY A 182 -2.89 29.01 -42.25
C GLY A 182 -3.47 30.40 -41.94
N ALA A 183 -4.74 30.46 -41.56
CA ALA A 183 -5.45 31.70 -41.25
C ALA A 183 -5.03 32.29 -39.89
N VAL A 184 -4.32 31.48 -39.06
CA VAL A 184 -3.88 31.87 -37.71
C VAL A 184 -2.49 32.47 -37.78
N VAL A 185 -2.35 33.72 -37.34
CA VAL A 185 -1.12 34.52 -37.39
C VAL A 185 -0.26 34.29 -36.13
N ASP A 186 -0.63 33.38 -35.24
CA ASP A 186 0.04 33.13 -33.95
C ASP A 186 1.25 32.20 -34.07
N GLU A 187 2.11 32.24 -33.02
CA GLU A 187 3.41 31.56 -32.94
C GLU A 187 3.39 30.04 -33.11
N MET A 188 2.25 29.35 -32.94
CA MET A 188 2.10 27.91 -33.13
C MET A 188 1.21 27.60 -34.34
N GLY A 189 1.82 27.16 -35.43
CA GLY A 189 1.16 26.84 -36.69
C GLY A 189 0.92 25.34 -36.88
N LEU A 190 0.44 24.99 -38.09
CA LEU A 190 0.22 23.61 -38.50
C LEU A 190 1.46 22.73 -38.33
N SER A 191 2.67 23.28 -38.54
CA SER A 191 3.93 22.54 -38.38
C SER A 191 4.12 22.07 -36.95
N ASP A 192 3.88 22.95 -35.95
CA ASP A 192 4.04 22.63 -34.54
C ASP A 192 3.02 21.60 -34.06
N ALA A 193 1.78 21.69 -34.57
CA ALA A 193 0.74 20.70 -34.33
C ALA A 193 1.13 19.33 -34.88
N LEU A 194 1.67 19.28 -36.11
CA LEU A 194 2.15 18.04 -36.72
C LEU A 194 3.34 17.45 -35.98
N ASP A 195 4.24 18.27 -35.44
CA ASP A 195 5.40 17.82 -34.64
C ASP A 195 4.95 17.30 -33.28
N SER A 196 3.96 17.92 -32.65
CA SER A 196 3.35 17.43 -31.41
C SER A 196 2.67 16.07 -31.59
N ILE A 197 1.89 15.92 -32.67
CA ILE A 197 1.22 14.65 -33.01
C ILE A 197 2.27 13.55 -33.32
N ASP A 198 3.38 13.89 -33.99
CA ASP A 198 4.45 12.92 -34.27
C ASP A 198 5.14 12.44 -32.98
N ALA A 199 5.41 13.35 -32.04
CA ALA A 199 6.00 13.00 -30.75
C ALA A 199 5.05 12.10 -29.92
N GLU A 200 3.73 12.34 -29.99
CA GLU A 200 2.75 11.45 -29.35
C GLU A 200 2.72 10.07 -30.00
N CYS A 201 2.71 10.01 -31.35
CA CYS A 201 2.81 8.73 -32.07
C CYS A 201 4.10 7.98 -31.70
N GLU A 202 5.24 8.67 -31.64
CA GLU A 202 6.52 8.08 -31.24
C GLU A 202 6.42 7.49 -29.83
N THR A 203 5.80 8.20 -28.91
CA THR A 203 5.60 7.76 -27.52
C THR A 203 4.77 6.48 -27.45
N VAL A 204 3.65 6.41 -28.17
CA VAL A 204 2.77 5.23 -28.18
C VAL A 204 3.47 4.02 -28.80
N LEU A 205 4.11 4.18 -29.95
CA LEU A 205 4.83 3.10 -30.61
C LEU A 205 6.03 2.62 -29.76
N TRP A 206 6.77 3.53 -29.16
CA TRP A 206 7.87 3.19 -28.25
C TRP A 206 7.39 2.41 -27.03
N LEU A 207 6.25 2.79 -26.42
CA LEU A 207 5.64 2.08 -25.28
C LEU A 207 5.19 0.68 -25.69
N TRP A 208 4.64 0.52 -26.89
CA TRP A 208 4.28 -0.77 -27.42
C TRP A 208 5.50 -1.69 -27.57
N ASP A 209 6.54 -1.21 -28.24
CA ASP A 209 7.77 -1.98 -28.49
C ASP A 209 8.54 -2.30 -27.19
N ASN A 210 8.40 -1.48 -26.17
CA ASN A 210 9.14 -1.60 -24.91
C ASN A 210 8.26 -1.96 -23.69
N HIS A 211 7.01 -2.39 -23.93
CA HIS A 211 6.04 -2.68 -22.88
C HIS A 211 6.63 -3.50 -21.71
N ASP A 212 7.23 -4.66 -22.01
CA ASP A 212 7.76 -5.56 -20.99
C ASP A 212 8.94 -4.96 -20.23
N ARG A 213 9.80 -4.20 -20.91
CA ARG A 213 10.93 -3.50 -20.27
C ARG A 213 10.45 -2.42 -19.33
N VAL A 214 9.43 -1.66 -19.74
CA VAL A 214 8.78 -0.63 -18.89
C VAL A 214 8.15 -1.27 -17.67
N CYS A 215 7.37 -2.35 -17.84
CA CYS A 215 6.78 -3.09 -16.72
C CYS A 215 7.85 -3.59 -15.75
N GLN A 216 8.96 -4.14 -16.24
CA GLN A 216 10.07 -4.61 -15.41
C GLN A 216 10.77 -3.45 -14.68
N ALA A 217 10.97 -2.30 -15.34
CA ALA A 217 11.57 -1.12 -14.72
C ALA A 217 10.68 -0.58 -13.58
N ILE A 218 9.38 -0.46 -13.80
CA ILE A 218 8.40 -0.09 -12.77
C ILE A 218 8.46 -1.06 -11.59
N GLN A 219 8.46 -2.36 -11.87
CA GLN A 219 8.49 -3.38 -10.81
C GLN A 219 9.81 -3.34 -10.02
N ARG A 220 10.97 -3.24 -10.69
CA ARG A 220 12.27 -3.09 -10.02
C ARG A 220 12.32 -1.87 -9.10
N THR A 221 11.75 -0.74 -9.54
CA THR A 221 11.68 0.48 -8.73
C THR A 221 10.81 0.28 -7.49
N ARG A 222 9.68 -0.40 -7.62
CA ARG A 222 8.79 -0.76 -6.50
C ARG A 222 9.47 -1.72 -5.53
N ASP A 223 10.11 -2.77 -6.04
CA ASP A 223 10.83 -3.76 -5.24
C ASP A 223 11.99 -3.12 -4.46
N ALA A 224 12.76 -2.23 -5.09
CA ALA A 224 13.85 -1.50 -4.43
C ALA A 224 13.33 -0.62 -3.28
N ARG A 225 12.17 0.02 -3.44
CA ARG A 225 11.52 0.80 -2.37
C ARG A 225 11.04 -0.09 -1.23
N GLN A 226 10.40 -1.22 -1.55
CA GLN A 226 9.96 -2.18 -0.54
C GLN A 226 11.15 -2.74 0.23
N PHE A 227 12.23 -3.10 -0.46
CA PHE A 227 13.45 -3.58 0.17
C PHE A 227 14.10 -2.54 1.09
N THR A 228 14.14 -1.28 0.68
CA THR A 228 14.64 -0.17 1.52
C THR A 228 13.75 0.00 2.75
N TYR A 229 12.43 -0.08 2.60
CA TYR A 229 11.51 -0.04 3.72
C TYR A 229 11.73 -1.19 4.70
N MET A 230 11.85 -2.43 4.20
CA MET A 230 12.08 -3.62 5.04
C MET A 230 13.36 -3.48 5.86
N LYS A 231 14.45 -2.97 5.27
CA LYS A 231 15.69 -2.67 6.03
C LYS A 231 15.48 -1.64 7.14
N THR A 232 14.61 -0.67 6.92
CA THR A 232 14.32 0.37 7.92
C THR A 232 13.43 -0.17 9.04
N VAL A 233 12.52 -1.10 8.72
CA VAL A 233 11.58 -1.72 9.66
C VAL A 233 12.29 -2.58 10.70
N ASP A 234 13.38 -3.28 10.35
CA ASP A 234 14.15 -4.08 11.31
C ASP A 234 14.66 -3.27 12.52
N ASN A 235 14.79 -1.97 12.37
CA ASN A 235 15.18 -1.03 13.44
C ASN A 235 14.00 -0.19 13.97
N ASP A 236 12.78 -0.37 13.47
CA ASP A 236 11.62 0.46 13.81
C ASP A 236 11.02 0.05 15.17
N ALA A 237 10.49 1.05 15.88
CA ALA A 237 9.71 0.89 17.10
C ALA A 237 8.49 -0.04 16.89
N THR A 238 7.95 -0.11 15.68
CA THR A 238 6.82 -0.96 15.30
C THR A 238 7.16 -2.44 15.44
N MET A 239 8.29 -2.91 14.88
CA MET A 239 8.73 -4.30 15.00
C MET A 239 9.09 -4.67 16.44
N ARG A 240 9.71 -3.74 17.19
CA ARG A 240 9.94 -3.95 18.62
C ARG A 240 8.64 -4.13 19.38
N SER A 241 7.66 -3.27 19.12
CA SER A 241 6.32 -3.36 19.72
C SER A 241 5.61 -4.65 19.37
N PHE A 242 5.71 -5.11 18.12
CA PHE A 242 5.16 -6.39 17.68
C PHE A 242 5.79 -7.57 18.42
N ASN A 243 7.12 -7.59 18.51
CA ASN A 243 7.86 -8.64 19.22
C ASN A 243 7.54 -8.67 20.72
N ASP A 244 7.45 -7.49 21.37
CA ASP A 244 7.10 -7.39 22.79
C ASP A 244 5.66 -7.82 23.06
N THR A 245 4.73 -7.43 22.17
CA THR A 245 3.33 -7.85 22.25
C THR A 245 3.19 -9.34 22.02
N SER A 246 3.92 -9.92 21.06
CA SER A 246 3.94 -11.36 20.80
C SER A 246 4.49 -12.16 21.98
N ARG A 247 5.60 -11.72 22.58
CA ARG A 247 6.14 -12.34 23.79
C ARG A 247 5.14 -12.30 24.94
N SER A 248 4.47 -11.16 25.13
CA SER A 248 3.45 -10.98 26.16
C SER A 248 2.25 -11.89 25.92
N PHE A 249 1.79 -12.04 24.67
CA PHE A 249 0.74 -12.96 24.30
C PHE A 249 1.07 -14.42 24.66
N TYR A 250 2.26 -14.92 24.28
CA TYR A 250 2.63 -16.29 24.60
C TYR A 250 2.84 -16.52 26.10
N ARG A 251 3.26 -15.50 26.86
CA ARG A 251 3.35 -15.58 28.34
C ARG A 251 1.95 -15.67 28.95
N ALA A 252 1.00 -14.84 28.51
CA ALA A 252 -0.38 -14.85 28.96
C ALA A 252 -1.06 -16.19 28.64
N LEU A 253 -0.90 -16.68 27.42
CA LEU A 253 -1.42 -17.99 26.99
C LEU A 253 -0.86 -19.13 27.84
N SER A 254 0.44 -19.13 28.11
CA SER A 254 1.08 -20.14 28.95
C SER A 254 0.61 -20.06 30.42
N ALA A 255 0.33 -18.85 30.91
CA ALA A 255 -0.21 -18.65 32.24
C ALA A 255 -1.65 -19.17 32.37
N LEU A 256 -2.50 -18.86 31.36
CA LEU A 256 -3.88 -19.37 31.30
C LEU A 256 -3.91 -20.90 31.28
N ARG A 257 -3.12 -21.55 30.40
CA ARG A 257 -3.04 -23.02 30.33
C ARG A 257 -2.62 -23.63 31.66
N ARG A 258 -1.61 -23.08 32.32
CA ARG A 258 -1.18 -23.55 33.65
C ARG A 258 -2.28 -23.41 34.70
N GLN A 259 -3.05 -22.31 34.67
CA GLN A 259 -4.17 -22.09 35.57
C GLN A 259 -5.29 -23.11 35.34
N GLN A 260 -5.62 -23.39 34.08
CA GLN A 260 -6.62 -24.39 33.70
C GLN A 260 -6.18 -25.81 34.10
N ASP A 261 -4.93 -26.16 33.84
CA ASP A 261 -4.35 -27.46 34.26
C ASP A 261 -4.39 -27.64 35.78
N TRP A 262 -4.05 -26.59 36.53
CA TRP A 262 -4.15 -26.62 37.99
C TRP A 262 -5.59 -26.81 38.47
N ARG A 263 -6.54 -26.10 37.87
CA ARG A 263 -7.98 -26.27 38.16
C ARG A 263 -8.44 -27.70 37.93
N ILE A 264 -8.12 -28.26 36.75
CA ILE A 264 -8.51 -29.67 36.40
C ILE A 264 -7.95 -30.67 37.41
N ARG A 265 -6.66 -30.54 37.75
CA ARG A 265 -6.02 -31.43 38.74
C ARG A 265 -6.68 -31.32 40.11
N ARG A 266 -6.99 -30.11 40.54
CA ARG A 266 -7.66 -29.89 41.84
C ARG A 266 -9.07 -30.50 41.87
N THR A 267 -9.81 -30.40 40.78
CA THR A 267 -11.16 -30.99 40.67
C THR A 267 -11.10 -32.52 40.67
N ALA A 268 -10.12 -33.11 39.98
CA ALA A 268 -9.89 -34.57 40.00
C ALA A 268 -9.59 -35.08 41.41
N ILE A 269 -8.73 -34.43 42.18
CA ILE A 269 -8.38 -34.80 43.54
C ILE A 269 -9.63 -34.77 44.47
N THR A 270 -10.50 -33.76 44.31
CA THR A 270 -11.72 -33.65 45.14
C THR A 270 -12.75 -34.72 44.82
N VAL A 271 -12.80 -35.27 43.60
CA VAL A 271 -13.71 -36.34 43.20
C VAL A 271 -13.26 -37.71 43.81
N ASP A 272 -11.95 -37.97 43.85
CA ASP A 272 -11.40 -39.19 44.42
C ASP A 272 -11.50 -39.24 45.96
N ASP A 273 -11.49 -38.09 46.62
CA ASP A 273 -11.58 -37.98 48.08
C ASP A 273 -13.02 -38.15 48.64
N VAL A 274 -14.04 -38.09 47.75
CA VAL A 274 -15.48 -38.28 48.08
C VAL A 274 -15.94 -39.72 47.82
N SER A 275 -15.09 -40.60 47.34
CA SER A 275 -15.46 -42.05 47.25
C SER A 275 -15.79 -42.57 48.65
N PRO A 276 -17.02 -43.07 48.90
CA PRO A 276 -17.42 -43.56 50.21
C PRO A 276 -16.49 -44.72 50.64
N ARG A 277 -15.75 -44.52 51.73
CA ARG A 277 -15.07 -45.67 52.34
C ARG A 277 -16.13 -46.72 52.68
N LEU A 278 -16.05 -47.85 52.03
CA LEU A 278 -16.91 -49.00 52.36
C LEU A 278 -16.78 -49.27 53.86
N PRO A 279 -17.90 -49.50 54.56
CA PRO A 279 -17.84 -49.85 55.97
C PRO A 279 -17.00 -51.14 56.14
N PRO A 280 -16.26 -51.26 57.28
CA PRO A 280 -15.49 -52.47 57.54
C PRO A 280 -16.42 -53.67 57.59
N PRO A 281 -15.96 -54.87 57.14
CA PRO A 281 -16.76 -56.09 57.23
C PRO A 281 -17.13 -56.37 58.67
N PRO A 282 -18.30 -56.96 58.94
CA PRO A 282 -18.71 -57.32 60.30
C PRO A 282 -17.70 -58.32 60.91
N PRO A 283 -17.45 -58.25 62.24
CA PRO A 283 -16.60 -59.21 62.92
C PRO A 283 -17.26 -60.61 62.87
N ASP A 284 -16.48 -61.69 62.63
CA ASP A 284 -16.85 -63.11 62.66
C ASP A 284 -17.29 -63.58 64.08
#